data_542d1ee291c4fd54bbe7682307fa557d
#
_entry.id   542d1ee291c4fd54bbe7682307fa557d
#
_cell.length_a   1.000
_cell.length_b   1.000
_cell.length_c   1.000
_cell.angle_alpha   90.00
_cell.angle_beta   90.00
_cell.angle_gamma   90.00
#
_symmetry.space_group_name_H-M   'P 1'
#
loop_
_entity.id
_entity.type
_entity.pdbx_description
1 polymer ?
#
loop_
_entity_poly.entity_id
_entity_poly.type
_entity_poly.pdbx_seq_one_letter_code
_entity_poly.pdbx_strand_id
1 'polypeptide(L)'
;MQKNIQTVMFENLSNKLEKAFKVLKGKGSITDINVAETVKEVRRALLDADVSYPIAKEFTDRVKSQALGMNVLQSVEPGQMMVKIVKDELTKLMGSETVEVNLKGSPAIILVAGLQGSGKTTFSAKLANYVKNKKNKSVMLVAGDVYRPAAINQLQVLGEQIGVPVYADMENKNPISIADAALKEAKSKNIQVLIVDTAGRLAIDEQMMDEIANLKQSLNPQETLFVVDSMTGQDAVNTAKAFNERLDYDGVVLTKLDGDTRGGAALKIRYVVNKHINFVGVG
;
A
#
# COMPACT_ATOMS: atom_id res chain seq x y z
N MET A 1 -1.27 -14.70 -14.43
CA MET A 1 -2.57 -15.10 -13.88
C MET A 1 -3.03 -13.96 -12.96
N GLN A 2 -3.62 -12.90 -13.56
CA GLN A 2 -4.20 -11.76 -12.83
C GLN A 2 -5.63 -12.13 -12.44
N LYS A 3 -5.81 -12.93 -11.40
CA LYS A 3 -7.09 -12.95 -10.71
C LYS A 3 -7.23 -11.62 -9.98
N ASN A 4 -8.33 -10.95 -10.22
CA ASN A 4 -8.71 -9.67 -9.64
C ASN A 4 -8.28 -9.55 -8.16
N ILE A 5 -7.16 -8.89 -7.93
CA ILE A 5 -6.62 -8.59 -6.59
C ILE A 5 -7.66 -7.85 -5.74
N GLN A 6 -8.49 -7.02 -6.36
CA GLN A 6 -9.62 -6.35 -5.72
C GLN A 6 -10.65 -7.32 -5.12
N THR A 7 -10.85 -8.51 -5.70
CA THR A 7 -11.86 -9.46 -5.22
C THR A 7 -11.43 -10.12 -3.91
N VAL A 8 -10.14 -10.46 -3.75
CA VAL A 8 -9.64 -11.15 -2.55
C VAL A 8 -9.51 -10.22 -1.36
N MET A 9 -9.07 -8.98 -1.59
CA MET A 9 -8.76 -7.99 -0.53
C MET A 9 -9.99 -7.51 0.25
N PHE A 10 -11.15 -7.46 -0.40
CA PHE A 10 -12.39 -6.95 0.19
C PHE A 10 -13.54 -7.95 0.13
N GLU A 11 -13.26 -9.25 -0.02
CA GLU A 11 -14.32 -10.24 -0.20
C GLU A 11 -15.32 -10.25 0.96
N ASN A 12 -14.83 -10.16 2.19
CA ASN A 12 -15.67 -10.07 3.38
C ASN A 12 -16.46 -8.76 3.44
N LEU A 13 -15.81 -7.63 3.14
CA LEU A 13 -16.47 -6.33 3.07
C LEU A 13 -17.47 -6.29 1.92
N SER A 14 -17.09 -6.80 0.73
CA SER A 14 -17.97 -6.88 -0.44
C SER A 14 -19.21 -7.69 -0.16
N ASN A 15 -19.06 -8.88 0.44
CA ASN A 15 -20.18 -9.75 0.80
C ASN A 15 -21.14 -9.08 1.81
N LYS A 16 -20.61 -8.33 2.77
CA LYS A 16 -21.40 -7.59 3.76
C LYS A 16 -22.11 -6.39 3.12
N LEU A 17 -21.42 -5.67 2.23
CA LEU A 17 -22.03 -4.58 1.46
C LEU A 17 -23.14 -5.09 0.53
N GLU A 18 -22.93 -6.23 -0.13
CA GLU A 18 -23.99 -6.86 -0.94
C GLU A 18 -25.22 -7.22 -0.12
N LYS A 19 -25.03 -7.70 1.13
CA LYS A 19 -26.16 -7.95 2.05
C LYS A 19 -26.88 -6.65 2.41
N ALA A 20 -26.16 -5.56 2.68
CA ALA A 20 -26.73 -4.26 2.95
C ALA A 20 -27.59 -3.75 1.78
N PHE A 21 -27.15 -4.00 0.54
CA PHE A 21 -27.90 -3.61 -0.66
C PHE A 21 -29.09 -4.51 -0.99
N LYS A 22 -29.16 -5.74 -0.45
CA LYS A 22 -30.33 -6.62 -0.65
C LYS A 22 -31.63 -6.00 -0.13
N VAL A 23 -31.55 -5.14 0.89
CA VAL A 23 -32.69 -4.40 1.44
C VAL A 23 -33.34 -3.48 0.40
N LEU A 24 -32.56 -3.03 -0.61
CA LEU A 24 -33.02 -2.15 -1.68
C LEU A 24 -33.41 -2.89 -2.96
N LYS A 25 -33.05 -4.19 -3.08
CA LYS A 25 -33.37 -5.00 -4.26
C LYS A 25 -34.87 -5.22 -4.39
N GLY A 26 -35.43 -4.86 -5.55
CA GLY A 26 -36.86 -5.08 -5.87
C GLY A 26 -37.82 -4.01 -5.32
N LYS A 27 -37.33 -2.95 -4.68
CA LYS A 27 -38.16 -1.81 -4.30
C LYS A 27 -38.24 -0.83 -5.48
N GLY A 28 -39.38 -0.63 -6.03
CA GLY A 28 -39.63 0.32 -7.14
C GLY A 28 -39.51 1.80 -6.72
N SER A 29 -39.53 2.09 -5.43
CA SER A 29 -39.22 3.40 -4.86
C SER A 29 -38.40 3.23 -3.56
N ILE A 30 -37.49 4.16 -3.30
CA ILE A 30 -36.70 4.22 -2.06
C ILE A 30 -37.15 5.48 -1.31
N THR A 31 -37.37 5.32 -0.01
CA THR A 31 -37.68 6.41 0.92
C THR A 31 -36.40 6.82 1.67
N ASP A 32 -36.43 8.02 2.30
CA ASP A 32 -35.35 8.46 3.21
C ASP A 32 -35.06 7.45 4.32
N ILE A 33 -36.07 6.72 4.78
CA ILE A 33 -35.95 5.67 5.78
C ILE A 33 -35.11 4.52 5.22
N ASN A 34 -35.38 4.08 3.99
CA ASN A 34 -34.61 3.00 3.36
C ASN A 34 -33.15 3.38 3.12
N VAL A 35 -32.89 4.65 2.76
CA VAL A 35 -31.52 5.19 2.63
C VAL A 35 -30.82 5.16 3.99
N ALA A 36 -31.48 5.61 5.06
CA ALA A 36 -30.92 5.62 6.41
C ALA A 36 -30.61 4.21 6.93
N GLU A 37 -31.48 3.23 6.67
CA GLU A 37 -31.25 1.82 7.03
C GLU A 37 -30.06 1.25 6.25
N THR A 38 -29.98 1.47 4.95
CA THR A 38 -28.87 1.00 4.12
C THR A 38 -27.54 1.62 4.58
N VAL A 39 -27.52 2.91 4.83
CA VAL A 39 -26.34 3.63 5.35
C VAL A 39 -25.89 3.07 6.69
N LYS A 40 -26.82 2.70 7.58
CA LYS A 40 -26.54 2.05 8.86
C LYS A 40 -25.87 0.68 8.67
N GLU A 41 -26.39 -0.14 7.76
CA GLU A 41 -25.82 -1.45 7.45
C GLU A 41 -24.44 -1.33 6.77
N VAL A 42 -24.25 -0.36 5.89
CA VAL A 42 -22.94 -0.05 5.29
C VAL A 42 -21.94 0.35 6.37
N ARG A 43 -22.34 1.19 7.33
CA ARG A 43 -21.47 1.56 8.47
C ARG A 43 -21.10 0.34 9.30
N ARG A 44 -22.04 -0.53 9.58
CA ARG A 44 -21.80 -1.78 10.30
C ARG A 44 -20.81 -2.68 9.56
N ALA A 45 -20.96 -2.82 8.23
CA ALA A 45 -20.06 -3.60 7.41
C ALA A 45 -18.61 -3.07 7.46
N LEU A 46 -18.43 -1.74 7.46
CA LEU A 46 -17.12 -1.10 7.61
C LEU A 46 -16.52 -1.34 9.00
N LEU A 47 -17.31 -1.19 10.06
CA LEU A 47 -16.85 -1.48 11.44
C LEU A 47 -16.46 -2.94 11.61
N ASP A 48 -17.23 -3.86 11.07
CA ASP A 48 -16.94 -5.29 11.07
C ASP A 48 -15.68 -5.66 10.25
N ALA A 49 -15.29 -4.79 9.31
CA ALA A 49 -14.05 -4.89 8.56
C ALA A 49 -12.88 -4.17 9.26
N ASP A 50 -13.00 -3.86 10.54
CA ASP A 50 -12.01 -3.13 11.36
C ASP A 50 -11.73 -1.70 10.92
N VAL A 51 -12.61 -1.06 10.16
CA VAL A 51 -12.53 0.38 9.90
C VAL A 51 -12.92 1.14 11.17
N SER A 52 -12.15 2.15 11.57
CA SER A 52 -12.45 2.92 12.78
C SER A 52 -13.78 3.68 12.65
N TYR A 53 -14.48 3.86 13.77
CA TYR A 53 -15.78 4.54 13.80
C TYR A 53 -15.78 5.94 13.16
N PRO A 54 -14.79 6.82 13.40
CA PRO A 54 -14.76 8.13 12.75
C PRO A 54 -14.73 8.03 11.22
N ILE A 55 -13.91 7.14 10.67
CA ILE A 55 -13.80 6.91 9.22
C ILE A 55 -15.12 6.36 8.66
N ALA A 56 -15.67 5.33 9.31
CA ALA A 56 -16.92 4.71 8.89
C ALA A 56 -18.11 5.70 8.96
N LYS A 57 -18.12 6.57 9.99
CA LYS A 57 -19.14 7.63 10.13
C LYS A 57 -19.01 8.65 9.00
N GLU A 58 -17.84 9.25 8.81
CA GLU A 58 -17.61 10.25 7.78
C GLU A 58 -17.95 9.71 6.38
N PHE A 59 -17.50 8.49 6.07
CA PHE A 59 -17.82 7.81 4.83
C PHE A 59 -19.34 7.70 4.62
N THR A 60 -20.05 7.18 5.61
CA THR A 60 -21.49 6.96 5.51
C THR A 60 -22.30 8.25 5.51
N ASP A 61 -21.81 9.31 6.14
CA ASP A 61 -22.44 10.62 6.11
C ASP A 61 -22.32 11.24 4.69
N ARG A 62 -21.17 11.06 4.01
CA ARG A 62 -20.99 11.44 2.59
C ARG A 62 -21.90 10.63 1.67
N VAL A 63 -21.97 9.31 1.84
CA VAL A 63 -22.89 8.45 1.07
C VAL A 63 -24.33 8.91 1.22
N LYS A 64 -24.78 9.19 2.46
CA LYS A 64 -26.13 9.69 2.73
C LYS A 64 -26.39 11.02 2.04
N SER A 65 -25.47 11.97 2.14
CA SER A 65 -25.60 13.28 1.51
C SER A 65 -25.72 13.17 -0.02
N GLN A 66 -24.91 12.33 -0.65
CA GLN A 66 -24.98 12.12 -2.10
C GLN A 66 -26.29 11.42 -2.51
N ALA A 67 -26.72 10.40 -1.76
CA ALA A 67 -27.94 9.68 -2.03
C ALA A 67 -29.17 10.61 -2.00
N LEU A 68 -29.22 11.54 -1.06
CA LEU A 68 -30.31 12.53 -0.96
C LEU A 68 -30.18 13.63 -2.01
N GLY A 69 -28.96 14.06 -2.35
CA GLY A 69 -28.71 15.13 -3.34
C GLY A 69 -28.87 14.70 -4.81
N MET A 70 -28.72 13.40 -5.12
CA MET A 70 -28.78 12.89 -6.51
C MET A 70 -30.17 12.40 -6.93
N ASN A 71 -31.25 12.74 -6.22
CA ASN A 71 -32.58 12.25 -6.50
C ASN A 71 -32.69 10.71 -6.65
N VAL A 72 -31.88 9.98 -5.84
CA VAL A 72 -31.93 8.51 -5.81
C VAL A 72 -33.32 7.99 -5.56
N LEU A 73 -34.11 8.77 -4.80
CA LEU A 73 -35.52 8.48 -4.49
C LEU A 73 -36.44 8.47 -5.74
N GLN A 74 -36.03 9.18 -6.80
CA GLN A 74 -36.77 9.31 -8.07
C GLN A 74 -36.18 8.45 -9.19
N SER A 75 -35.10 7.72 -8.92
CA SER A 75 -34.43 6.88 -9.92
C SER A 75 -35.27 5.66 -10.29
N VAL A 76 -35.17 5.22 -11.54
CA VAL A 76 -35.82 3.98 -12.01
C VAL A 76 -35.22 2.74 -11.35
N GLU A 77 -33.94 2.82 -10.97
CA GLU A 77 -33.18 1.75 -10.28
C GLU A 77 -32.43 2.27 -9.04
N PRO A 78 -33.16 2.65 -7.99
CA PRO A 78 -32.56 3.29 -6.83
C PRO A 78 -31.49 2.43 -6.12
N GLY A 79 -31.68 1.10 -6.11
CA GLY A 79 -30.71 0.16 -5.52
C GLY A 79 -29.37 0.17 -6.25
N GLN A 80 -29.35 0.22 -7.57
CA GLN A 80 -28.12 0.30 -8.36
C GLN A 80 -27.42 1.65 -8.17
N MET A 81 -28.18 2.74 -8.05
CA MET A 81 -27.65 4.07 -7.77
C MET A 81 -26.94 4.09 -6.41
N MET A 82 -27.52 3.51 -5.36
CA MET A 82 -26.86 3.40 -4.04
C MET A 82 -25.58 2.58 -4.10
N VAL A 83 -25.57 1.46 -4.82
CA VAL A 83 -24.36 0.65 -5.04
C VAL A 83 -23.27 1.49 -5.70
N LYS A 84 -23.64 2.27 -6.73
CA LYS A 84 -22.69 3.16 -7.43
C LYS A 84 -22.13 4.22 -6.49
N ILE A 85 -22.97 4.91 -5.73
CA ILE A 85 -22.53 5.94 -4.77
C ILE A 85 -21.53 5.36 -3.76
N VAL A 86 -21.84 4.20 -3.16
CA VAL A 86 -20.94 3.55 -2.20
C VAL A 86 -19.62 3.13 -2.86
N LYS A 87 -19.67 2.57 -4.09
CA LYS A 87 -18.48 2.22 -4.86
C LYS A 87 -17.62 3.45 -5.16
N ASP A 88 -18.24 4.53 -5.61
CA ASP A 88 -17.52 5.77 -5.95
C ASP A 88 -16.88 6.38 -4.71
N GLU A 89 -17.57 6.37 -3.57
CA GLU A 89 -17.02 6.85 -2.30
C GLU A 89 -15.90 5.94 -1.76
N LEU A 90 -16.00 4.60 -1.91
CA LEU A 90 -14.89 3.69 -1.59
C LEU A 90 -13.69 3.95 -2.48
N THR A 91 -13.91 4.17 -3.77
CA THR A 91 -12.84 4.50 -4.73
C THR A 91 -12.13 5.79 -4.33
N LYS A 92 -12.88 6.84 -3.94
CA LYS A 92 -12.31 8.10 -3.42
C LYS A 92 -11.53 7.88 -2.13
N LEU A 93 -12.06 7.10 -1.20
CA LEU A 93 -11.40 6.78 0.06
C LEU A 93 -10.07 6.04 -0.16
N MET A 94 -10.01 5.19 -1.20
CA MET A 94 -8.79 4.47 -1.60
C MET A 94 -7.81 5.31 -2.43
N GLY A 95 -8.21 6.52 -2.87
CA GLY A 95 -7.34 7.45 -3.57
C GLY A 95 -7.65 7.71 -5.05
N SER A 96 -8.78 7.25 -5.55
CA SER A 96 -9.37 7.53 -6.90
C SER A 96 -8.53 7.15 -8.12
N GLU A 97 -7.19 7.19 -8.03
CA GLU A 97 -6.29 6.99 -9.15
C GLU A 97 -5.26 5.89 -8.87
N THR A 98 -4.90 5.17 -9.90
CA THR A 98 -3.75 4.26 -9.86
C THR A 98 -2.48 5.08 -10.06
N VAL A 99 -1.61 5.15 -9.05
CA VAL A 99 -0.34 5.85 -9.15
C VAL A 99 0.75 4.84 -9.52
N GLU A 100 1.41 5.11 -10.64
CA GLU A 100 2.58 4.33 -11.04
C GLU A 100 3.84 4.81 -10.31
N VAL A 101 4.77 3.88 -10.10
CA VAL A 101 6.08 4.20 -9.49
C VAL A 101 6.84 5.18 -10.37
N ASN A 102 7.43 6.19 -9.75
CA ASN A 102 8.23 7.18 -10.45
C ASN A 102 9.59 6.61 -10.86
N LEU A 103 9.73 6.29 -12.14
CA LEU A 103 10.95 5.74 -12.73
C LEU A 103 11.72 6.79 -13.56
N LYS A 104 11.55 8.08 -13.25
CA LYS A 104 12.26 9.17 -13.90
C LYS A 104 13.61 9.39 -13.22
N GLY A 105 14.71 9.13 -13.93
CA GLY A 105 16.07 9.28 -13.38
C GLY A 105 17.06 8.41 -14.15
N SER A 106 18.36 8.59 -13.88
CA SER A 106 19.44 7.82 -14.51
C SER A 106 20.59 7.55 -13.53
N PRO A 107 20.44 6.52 -12.69
CA PRO A 107 19.27 5.66 -12.48
C PRO A 107 18.16 6.35 -11.68
N ALA A 108 16.92 5.87 -11.84
CA ALA A 108 15.84 6.16 -10.89
C ALA A 108 16.08 5.36 -9.61
N ILE A 109 16.03 6.02 -8.46
CA ILE A 109 16.29 5.39 -7.16
C ILE A 109 14.97 5.19 -6.43
N ILE A 110 14.71 3.97 -5.98
CA ILE A 110 13.56 3.60 -5.16
C ILE A 110 14.08 3.14 -3.79
N LEU A 111 13.66 3.82 -2.73
CA LEU A 111 13.99 3.46 -1.36
C LEU A 111 12.84 2.67 -0.75
N VAL A 112 13.12 1.49 -0.20
CA VAL A 112 12.12 0.61 0.43
C VAL A 112 12.34 0.60 1.94
N ALA A 113 11.38 1.15 2.69
CA ALA A 113 11.44 1.30 4.14
C ALA A 113 10.31 0.55 4.86
N GLY A 114 10.49 0.25 6.14
CA GLY A 114 9.47 -0.41 6.97
C GLY A 114 10.06 -1.26 8.09
N LEU A 115 9.22 -1.79 8.98
CA LEU A 115 9.66 -2.62 10.09
C LEU A 115 10.20 -4.00 9.66
N GLN A 116 10.89 -4.67 10.55
CA GLN A 116 11.32 -6.06 10.35
C GLN A 116 10.10 -6.98 10.16
N GLY A 117 10.21 -7.91 9.22
CA GLY A 117 9.12 -8.85 8.94
C GLY A 117 7.96 -8.28 8.12
N SER A 118 7.97 -6.97 7.77
CA SER A 118 6.94 -6.37 6.92
C SER A 118 6.99 -6.83 5.45
N GLY A 119 8.03 -7.56 5.04
CA GLY A 119 8.15 -8.09 3.67
C GLY A 119 8.94 -7.23 2.70
N LYS A 120 9.74 -6.25 3.17
CA LYS A 120 10.56 -5.36 2.33
C LYS A 120 11.40 -6.09 1.31
N THR A 121 12.23 -7.04 1.75
CA THR A 121 13.16 -7.79 0.89
C THR A 121 12.44 -8.56 -0.21
N THR A 122 11.35 -9.24 0.14
CA THR A 122 10.50 -9.95 -0.83
C THR A 122 9.84 -8.97 -1.80
N PHE A 123 9.35 -7.85 -1.29
CA PHE A 123 8.74 -6.81 -2.12
C PHE A 123 9.77 -6.18 -3.07
N SER A 124 10.97 -5.86 -2.59
CA SER A 124 12.08 -5.30 -3.40
C SER A 124 12.38 -6.20 -4.61
N ALA A 125 12.46 -7.52 -4.40
CA ALA A 125 12.66 -8.48 -5.49
C ALA A 125 11.45 -8.55 -6.45
N LYS A 126 10.22 -8.58 -5.91
CA LYS A 126 8.99 -8.56 -6.74
C LYS A 126 8.88 -7.27 -7.56
N LEU A 127 9.22 -6.11 -6.97
CA LEU A 127 9.27 -4.84 -7.67
C LEU A 127 10.33 -4.82 -8.77
N ALA A 128 11.53 -5.35 -8.49
CA ALA A 128 12.59 -5.47 -9.48
C ALA A 128 12.15 -6.33 -10.68
N ASN A 129 11.51 -7.47 -10.42
CA ASN A 129 10.96 -8.33 -11.45
C ASN A 129 9.87 -7.64 -12.28
N TYR A 130 8.99 -6.87 -11.63
CA TYR A 130 7.95 -6.08 -12.29
C TYR A 130 8.57 -5.00 -13.19
N VAL A 131 9.54 -4.23 -12.68
CA VAL A 131 10.21 -3.16 -13.44
C VAL A 131 10.97 -3.73 -14.63
N LYS A 132 11.69 -4.84 -14.44
CA LYS A 132 12.40 -5.55 -15.50
C LYS A 132 11.48 -6.04 -16.62
N ASN A 133 10.41 -6.77 -16.25
CA ASN A 133 9.59 -7.49 -17.23
C ASN A 133 8.38 -6.70 -17.75
N LYS A 134 7.86 -5.73 -16.98
CA LYS A 134 6.68 -4.94 -17.37
C LYS A 134 7.03 -3.53 -17.83
N LYS A 135 8.13 -2.96 -17.32
CA LYS A 135 8.59 -1.63 -17.72
C LYS A 135 9.82 -1.68 -18.64
N ASN A 136 10.35 -2.89 -18.92
CA ASN A 136 11.52 -3.13 -19.78
C ASN A 136 12.72 -2.28 -19.41
N LYS A 137 13.00 -2.17 -18.08
CA LYS A 137 14.15 -1.39 -17.58
C LYS A 137 15.19 -2.32 -16.94
N SER A 138 16.47 -1.97 -17.09
CA SER A 138 17.54 -2.60 -16.34
C SER A 138 17.45 -2.19 -14.87
N VAL A 139 17.56 -3.17 -13.97
CA VAL A 139 17.38 -2.97 -12.52
C VAL A 139 18.57 -3.55 -11.77
N MET A 140 18.96 -2.90 -10.69
CA MET A 140 19.88 -3.43 -9.68
C MET A 140 19.23 -3.30 -8.29
N LEU A 141 19.36 -4.35 -7.49
CA LEU A 141 18.98 -4.36 -6.08
C LEU A 141 20.18 -3.98 -5.22
N VAL A 142 19.93 -3.31 -4.09
CA VAL A 142 20.97 -2.94 -3.11
C VAL A 142 20.61 -3.53 -1.76
N ALA A 143 21.49 -4.33 -1.17
CA ALA A 143 21.34 -4.91 0.16
C ALA A 143 21.76 -3.89 1.23
N GLY A 144 20.83 -3.04 1.66
CA GLY A 144 21.07 -2.01 2.68
C GLY A 144 20.83 -2.49 4.13
N ASP A 145 20.41 -3.75 4.35
CA ASP A 145 20.28 -4.32 5.70
C ASP A 145 21.64 -4.84 6.19
N VAL A 146 22.44 -3.93 6.69
CA VAL A 146 23.82 -4.21 7.14
C VAL A 146 23.90 -4.99 8.46
N TYR A 147 22.77 -5.13 9.15
CA TYR A 147 22.71 -5.76 10.49
C TYR A 147 22.43 -7.26 10.43
N ARG A 148 21.85 -7.74 9.32
CA ARG A 148 21.38 -9.11 9.17
C ARG A 148 21.98 -9.78 7.92
N PRO A 149 23.09 -10.54 8.07
CA PRO A 149 23.67 -11.28 6.94
C PRO A 149 22.68 -12.19 6.21
N ALA A 150 21.73 -12.78 6.95
CA ALA A 150 20.69 -13.60 6.35
C ALA A 150 19.76 -12.81 5.40
N ALA A 151 19.49 -11.53 5.67
CA ALA A 151 18.68 -10.68 4.79
C ALA A 151 19.45 -10.34 3.50
N ILE A 152 20.75 -10.09 3.59
CA ILE A 152 21.63 -9.88 2.44
C ILE A 152 21.61 -11.12 1.55
N ASN A 153 21.86 -12.31 2.13
CA ASN A 153 21.83 -13.57 1.39
C ASN A 153 20.46 -13.83 0.76
N GLN A 154 19.38 -13.55 1.49
CA GLN A 154 18.03 -13.69 0.96
C GLN A 154 17.83 -12.81 -0.28
N LEU A 155 18.25 -11.55 -0.25
CA LEU A 155 18.10 -10.65 -1.39
C LEU A 155 18.94 -11.13 -2.59
N GLN A 156 20.15 -11.65 -2.34
CA GLN A 156 21.02 -12.22 -3.39
C GLN A 156 20.36 -13.42 -4.07
N VAL A 157 19.82 -14.37 -3.29
CA VAL A 157 19.10 -15.54 -3.83
C VAL A 157 17.88 -15.11 -4.66
N LEU A 158 17.11 -14.15 -4.14
CA LEU A 158 15.95 -13.62 -4.89
C LEU A 158 16.38 -12.89 -6.17
N GLY A 159 17.47 -12.12 -6.12
CA GLY A 159 18.03 -11.45 -7.29
C GLY A 159 18.48 -12.44 -8.37
N GLU A 160 19.16 -13.52 -7.97
CA GLU A 160 19.58 -14.59 -8.86
C GLU A 160 18.38 -15.28 -9.54
N GLN A 161 17.34 -15.63 -8.76
CA GLN A 161 16.13 -16.27 -9.28
C GLN A 161 15.42 -15.45 -10.37
N ILE A 162 15.45 -14.12 -10.28
CA ILE A 162 14.82 -13.22 -11.26
C ILE A 162 15.81 -12.65 -12.29
N GLY A 163 17.09 -13.04 -12.19
CA GLY A 163 18.16 -12.56 -13.07
C GLY A 163 18.38 -11.05 -12.96
N VAL A 164 18.38 -10.50 -11.74
CA VAL A 164 18.65 -9.10 -11.41
C VAL A 164 19.89 -9.02 -10.53
N PRO A 165 20.93 -8.22 -10.90
CA PRO A 165 22.12 -8.06 -10.09
C PRO A 165 21.81 -7.44 -8.73
N VAL A 166 22.52 -7.90 -7.70
CA VAL A 166 22.43 -7.39 -6.33
C VAL A 166 23.77 -6.83 -5.93
N TYR A 167 23.80 -5.56 -5.56
CA TYR A 167 24.94 -4.97 -4.91
C TYR A 167 24.90 -5.26 -3.40
N ALA A 168 25.93 -5.85 -2.87
CA ALA A 168 26.08 -6.16 -1.45
C ALA A 168 27.54 -6.02 -1.01
N ASP A 169 27.74 -5.44 0.16
CA ASP A 169 29.04 -5.36 0.84
C ASP A 169 28.86 -5.85 2.28
N MET A 170 29.34 -7.06 2.54
CA MET A 170 29.17 -7.75 3.85
C MET A 170 30.06 -7.16 4.94
N GLU A 171 31.15 -6.50 4.57
CA GLU A 171 32.13 -5.95 5.51
C GLU A 171 31.76 -4.54 5.95
N ASN A 172 31.11 -3.78 5.07
CA ASN A 172 30.69 -2.42 5.31
C ASN A 172 29.41 -2.38 6.17
N LYS A 173 29.45 -1.61 7.26
CA LYS A 173 28.30 -1.44 8.16
C LYS A 173 27.62 -0.08 8.01
N ASN A 174 27.98 0.70 7.00
CA ASN A 174 27.38 1.99 6.73
C ASN A 174 26.45 1.89 5.49
N PRO A 175 25.12 1.93 5.68
CA PRO A 175 24.16 1.78 4.59
C PRO A 175 24.26 2.91 3.55
N ILE A 176 24.65 4.12 3.94
CA ILE A 176 24.85 5.26 3.04
C ILE A 176 26.03 4.98 2.10
N SER A 177 27.15 4.55 2.66
CA SER A 177 28.35 4.21 1.88
C SER A 177 28.08 3.07 0.87
N ILE A 178 27.31 2.05 1.27
CA ILE A 178 26.90 0.94 0.40
C ILE A 178 26.02 1.46 -0.74
N ALA A 179 25.05 2.30 -0.42
CA ALA A 179 24.14 2.84 -1.41
C ALA A 179 24.85 3.77 -2.41
N ASP A 180 25.79 4.58 -1.95
CA ASP A 180 26.61 5.46 -2.81
C ASP A 180 27.52 4.63 -3.75
N ALA A 181 28.11 3.56 -3.24
CA ALA A 181 28.93 2.66 -4.06
C ALA A 181 28.05 1.92 -5.10
N ALA A 182 26.90 1.44 -4.69
CA ALA A 182 25.91 0.83 -5.58
C ALA A 182 25.45 1.80 -6.67
N LEU A 183 25.22 3.08 -6.33
CA LEU A 183 24.84 4.12 -7.30
C LEU A 183 25.95 4.36 -8.33
N LYS A 184 27.22 4.39 -7.91
CA LYS A 184 28.37 4.51 -8.82
C LYS A 184 28.45 3.31 -9.75
N GLU A 185 28.28 2.10 -9.24
CA GLU A 185 28.26 0.88 -10.03
C GLU A 185 27.09 0.84 -10.99
N ALA A 186 25.90 1.22 -10.55
CA ALA A 186 24.71 1.30 -11.40
C ALA A 186 24.92 2.27 -12.59
N LYS A 187 25.52 3.44 -12.35
CA LYS A 187 25.87 4.40 -13.41
C LYS A 187 26.87 3.82 -14.38
N SER A 188 27.94 3.16 -13.93
CA SER A 188 28.97 2.56 -14.78
C SER A 188 28.42 1.43 -15.67
N LYS A 189 27.42 0.70 -15.19
CA LYS A 189 26.75 -0.40 -15.90
C LYS A 189 25.51 0.03 -16.68
N ASN A 190 25.20 1.33 -16.75
CA ASN A 190 23.99 1.87 -17.37
C ASN A 190 22.69 1.24 -16.85
N ILE A 191 22.64 0.96 -15.55
CA ILE A 191 21.42 0.51 -14.88
C ILE A 191 20.43 1.66 -14.80
N GLN A 192 19.18 1.41 -15.16
CA GLN A 192 18.13 2.43 -15.22
C GLN A 192 17.37 2.62 -13.92
N VAL A 193 17.31 1.57 -13.07
CA VAL A 193 16.57 1.62 -11.80
C VAL A 193 17.39 0.96 -10.70
N LEU A 194 17.53 1.64 -9.58
CA LEU A 194 18.19 1.16 -8.37
C LEU A 194 17.15 1.02 -7.26
N ILE A 195 16.97 -0.18 -6.72
CA ILE A 195 16.04 -0.44 -5.62
C ILE A 195 16.85 -0.76 -4.38
N VAL A 196 16.72 0.08 -3.35
CA VAL A 196 17.47 -0.03 -2.08
C VAL A 196 16.58 -0.66 -1.02
N ASP A 197 16.88 -1.91 -0.64
CA ASP A 197 16.24 -2.62 0.46
C ASP A 197 16.92 -2.23 1.78
N THR A 198 16.19 -1.58 2.69
CA THR A 198 16.76 -1.09 3.95
C THR A 198 16.60 -2.07 5.10
N ALA A 199 17.40 -1.88 6.14
CA ALA A 199 17.19 -2.56 7.40
C ALA A 199 15.81 -2.27 7.97
N GLY A 200 15.30 -3.19 8.78
CA GLY A 200 14.13 -2.98 9.62
C GLY A 200 14.38 -3.50 11.01
N ARG A 201 13.90 -2.79 12.02
CA ARG A 201 13.89 -3.27 13.40
C ARG A 201 12.50 -3.75 13.80
N LEU A 202 12.41 -4.45 14.92
CA LEU A 202 11.15 -5.01 15.42
C LEU A 202 10.15 -3.94 15.84
N ALA A 203 10.65 -2.79 16.28
CA ALA A 203 9.87 -1.65 16.70
C ALA A 203 10.48 -0.36 16.15
N ILE A 204 9.70 0.70 16.14
CA ILE A 204 10.16 2.05 15.80
C ILE A 204 11.08 2.54 16.91
N ASP A 205 12.28 2.94 16.55
CA ASP A 205 13.21 3.64 17.42
C ASP A 205 13.88 4.81 16.67
N GLU A 206 14.34 5.80 17.41
CA GLU A 206 14.92 7.03 16.86
C GLU A 206 16.13 6.74 15.97
N GLN A 207 17.01 5.81 16.40
CA GLN A 207 18.22 5.48 15.64
C GLN A 207 17.91 4.91 14.25
N MET A 208 16.91 4.01 14.16
CA MET A 208 16.46 3.46 12.87
C MET A 208 15.87 4.56 11.99
N MET A 209 15.02 5.41 12.58
CA MET A 209 14.36 6.47 11.84
C MET A 209 15.37 7.50 11.31
N ASP A 210 16.38 7.84 12.11
CA ASP A 210 17.48 8.72 11.71
C ASP A 210 18.32 8.09 10.59
N GLU A 211 18.65 6.80 10.70
CA GLU A 211 19.41 6.08 9.67
C GLU A 211 18.69 6.10 8.32
N ILE A 212 17.39 5.79 8.31
CA ILE A 212 16.60 5.77 7.07
C ILE A 212 16.44 7.21 6.53
N ALA A 213 16.22 8.20 7.40
CA ALA A 213 16.11 9.60 7.00
C ALA A 213 17.41 10.11 6.37
N ASN A 214 18.56 9.81 6.98
CA ASN A 214 19.87 10.17 6.45
C ASN A 214 20.15 9.47 5.10
N LEU A 215 19.78 8.20 4.97
CA LEU A 215 19.89 7.46 3.72
C LEU A 215 19.00 8.07 2.63
N LYS A 216 17.75 8.41 2.96
CA LYS A 216 16.86 9.12 2.05
C LYS A 216 17.44 10.46 1.60
N GLN A 217 17.97 11.25 2.53
CA GLN A 217 18.57 12.54 2.23
C GLN A 217 19.80 12.41 1.32
N SER A 218 20.69 11.42 1.59
CA SER A 218 21.89 11.18 0.78
C SER A 218 21.55 10.73 -0.64
N LEU A 219 20.61 9.81 -0.79
CA LEU A 219 20.25 9.24 -2.10
C LEU A 219 19.32 10.13 -2.93
N ASN A 220 18.54 10.99 -2.30
CA ASN A 220 17.47 11.77 -2.91
C ASN A 220 16.63 10.92 -3.88
N PRO A 221 15.95 9.87 -3.39
CA PRO A 221 15.25 8.91 -4.22
C PRO A 221 14.07 9.55 -4.96
N GLN A 222 13.76 9.05 -6.15
CA GLN A 222 12.58 9.43 -6.90
C GLN A 222 11.31 8.89 -6.30
N GLU A 223 11.43 7.80 -5.51
CA GLU A 223 10.31 7.16 -4.83
C GLU A 223 10.77 6.57 -3.50
N THR A 224 10.07 6.85 -2.44
CA THR A 224 10.23 6.18 -1.15
C THR A 224 8.95 5.40 -0.85
N LEU A 225 9.06 4.08 -0.77
CA LEU A 225 7.93 3.18 -0.54
C LEU A 225 7.98 2.62 0.88
N PHE A 226 6.92 2.85 1.62
CA PHE A 226 6.74 2.30 2.95
C PHE A 226 6.02 0.95 2.89
N VAL A 227 6.68 -0.10 3.35
CA VAL A 227 6.17 -1.48 3.35
C VAL A 227 5.66 -1.84 4.74
N VAL A 228 4.39 -2.20 4.81
CA VAL A 228 3.71 -2.54 6.07
C VAL A 228 2.93 -3.84 5.94
N ASP A 229 2.95 -4.63 7.02
CA ASP A 229 2.19 -5.86 7.16
C ASP A 229 0.73 -5.54 7.51
N SER A 230 -0.21 -5.91 6.64
CA SER A 230 -1.64 -5.64 6.86
C SER A 230 -2.23 -6.41 8.04
N MET A 231 -1.61 -7.51 8.44
CA MET A 231 -2.09 -8.36 9.53
C MET A 231 -1.89 -7.72 10.91
N THR A 232 -1.03 -6.70 11.03
CA THR A 232 -0.75 -6.04 12.32
C THR A 232 -1.83 -5.05 12.75
N GLY A 233 -2.90 -4.90 11.95
CA GLY A 233 -4.11 -4.18 12.35
C GLY A 233 -3.85 -2.69 12.69
N GLN A 234 -4.12 -2.29 13.94
CA GLN A 234 -3.93 -0.89 14.38
C GLN A 234 -2.45 -0.48 14.41
N ASP A 235 -1.55 -1.42 14.70
CA ASP A 235 -0.11 -1.14 14.71
C ASP A 235 0.41 -0.79 13.31
N ALA A 236 -0.18 -1.36 12.25
CA ALA A 236 0.11 -0.94 10.88
C ALA A 236 -0.17 0.55 10.65
N VAL A 237 -1.28 1.05 11.18
CA VAL A 237 -1.68 2.46 11.05
C VAL A 237 -0.75 3.37 11.84
N ASN A 238 -0.43 3.00 13.08
CA ASN A 238 0.48 3.77 13.94
C ASN A 238 1.88 3.85 13.34
N THR A 239 2.36 2.71 12.82
CA THR A 239 3.65 2.62 12.14
C THR A 239 3.66 3.48 10.86
N ALA A 240 2.61 3.39 10.05
CA ALA A 240 2.49 4.19 8.83
C ALA A 240 2.54 5.69 9.13
N LYS A 241 1.85 6.12 10.20
CA LYS A 241 1.85 7.51 10.64
C LYS A 241 3.25 7.96 11.06
N ALA A 242 3.92 7.22 11.94
CA ALA A 242 5.25 7.57 12.43
C ALA A 242 6.29 7.65 11.31
N PHE A 243 6.28 6.67 10.38
CA PHE A 243 7.15 6.71 9.21
C PHE A 243 6.82 7.89 8.28
N ASN A 244 5.54 8.23 8.11
CA ASN A 244 5.16 9.37 7.27
C ASN A 244 5.63 10.71 7.88
N GLU A 245 5.49 10.89 9.17
CA GLU A 245 5.93 12.09 9.88
C GLU A 245 7.44 12.31 9.77
N ARG A 246 8.23 11.23 9.77
CA ARG A 246 9.70 11.31 9.73
C ARG A 246 10.27 11.32 8.31
N LEU A 247 9.69 10.53 7.40
CA LEU A 247 10.27 10.30 6.08
C LEU A 247 9.49 10.99 4.96
N ASP A 248 8.23 11.38 5.20
CA ASP A 248 7.34 11.85 4.13
C ASP A 248 7.47 10.96 2.88
N TYR A 249 7.17 9.67 3.04
CA TYR A 249 7.27 8.69 1.96
C TYR A 249 6.21 8.94 0.88
N ASP A 250 6.46 8.45 -0.35
CA ASP A 250 5.61 8.76 -1.50
C ASP A 250 4.42 7.81 -1.61
N GLY A 251 4.61 6.55 -1.21
CA GLY A 251 3.56 5.54 -1.33
C GLY A 251 3.66 4.42 -0.32
N VAL A 252 2.56 3.67 -0.21
CA VAL A 252 2.40 2.55 0.71
C VAL A 252 2.34 1.23 -0.05
N VAL A 253 3.00 0.22 0.50
CA VAL A 253 2.93 -1.17 0.07
C VAL A 253 2.33 -2.00 1.20
N LEU A 254 1.16 -2.57 0.95
CA LEU A 254 0.52 -3.49 1.89
C LEU A 254 0.91 -4.92 1.55
N THR A 255 1.48 -5.63 2.52
CA THR A 255 1.85 -7.04 2.36
C THR A 255 0.92 -7.96 3.14
N LYS A 256 0.99 -9.26 2.85
CA LYS A 256 0.26 -10.34 3.54
C LYS A 256 -1.26 -10.18 3.57
N LEU A 257 -1.81 -9.57 2.52
CA LEU A 257 -3.26 -9.39 2.40
C LEU A 257 -4.04 -10.69 2.22
N ASP A 258 -3.38 -11.76 1.82
CA ASP A 258 -3.91 -13.12 1.79
C ASP A 258 -4.20 -13.69 3.19
N GLY A 259 -3.54 -13.17 4.22
CA GLY A 259 -3.77 -13.54 5.63
C GLY A 259 -4.81 -12.68 6.34
N ASP A 260 -5.08 -11.45 5.85
CA ASP A 260 -6.10 -10.57 6.42
C ASP A 260 -7.29 -10.39 5.47
N THR A 261 -8.39 -11.02 5.81
CA THR A 261 -9.61 -10.97 5.02
C THR A 261 -10.46 -9.73 5.28
N ARG A 262 -10.09 -8.84 6.22
CA ARG A 262 -10.94 -7.74 6.65
C ARG A 262 -10.77 -6.47 5.82
N GLY A 263 -9.55 -6.20 5.32
CA GLY A 263 -9.24 -5.05 4.46
C GLY A 263 -9.28 -3.67 5.12
N GLY A 264 -9.63 -3.59 6.40
CA GLY A 264 -9.78 -2.33 7.13
C GLY A 264 -8.46 -1.58 7.35
N ALA A 265 -7.33 -2.31 7.42
CA ALA A 265 -6.01 -1.70 7.57
C ALA A 265 -5.69 -0.78 6.38
N ALA A 266 -5.99 -1.20 5.16
CA ALA A 266 -5.78 -0.40 3.95
C ALA A 266 -6.53 0.94 4.00
N LEU A 267 -7.83 0.90 4.34
CA LEU A 267 -8.67 2.08 4.45
C LEU A 267 -8.20 3.03 5.55
N LYS A 268 -7.83 2.48 6.72
CA LYS A 268 -7.31 3.27 7.85
C LYS A 268 -5.98 3.94 7.51
N ILE A 269 -5.01 3.20 6.95
CA ILE A 269 -3.71 3.75 6.57
C ILE A 269 -3.91 4.87 5.55
N ARG A 270 -4.65 4.62 4.48
CA ARG A 270 -4.92 5.63 3.44
C ARG A 270 -5.53 6.90 4.03
N TYR A 271 -6.52 6.75 4.92
CA TYR A 271 -7.18 7.89 5.57
C TYR A 271 -6.22 8.67 6.48
N VAL A 272 -5.42 7.98 7.30
CA VAL A 272 -4.55 8.62 8.30
C VAL A 272 -3.35 9.32 7.68
N VAL A 273 -2.69 8.68 6.70
CA VAL A 273 -1.45 9.23 6.12
C VAL A 273 -1.67 10.00 4.83
N ASN A 274 -2.85 9.90 4.22
CA ASN A 274 -3.21 10.53 2.94
C ASN A 274 -2.19 10.23 1.80
N LYS A 275 -1.57 9.05 1.82
CA LYS A 275 -0.65 8.56 0.77
C LYS A 275 -1.30 7.46 -0.03
N HIS A 276 -0.92 7.33 -1.30
CA HIS A 276 -1.46 6.26 -2.16
C HIS A 276 -0.98 4.87 -1.73
N ILE A 277 -1.83 3.88 -1.93
CA ILE A 277 -1.44 2.47 -1.84
C ILE A 277 -1.03 2.05 -3.24
N ASN A 278 0.30 2.01 -3.47
CA ASN A 278 0.87 1.72 -4.79
C ASN A 278 0.85 0.23 -5.10
N PHE A 279 1.05 -0.60 -4.08
CA PHE A 279 1.13 -2.05 -4.25
C PHE A 279 0.45 -2.80 -3.12
N VAL A 280 -0.07 -3.96 -3.48
CA VAL A 280 -0.59 -4.96 -2.54
C VAL A 280 0.10 -6.30 -2.79
N GLY A 281 0.57 -6.93 -1.72
CA GLY A 281 1.20 -8.24 -1.74
C GLY A 281 0.24 -9.30 -1.28
N VAL A 282 0.05 -10.31 -2.12
CA VAL A 282 -0.69 -11.54 -1.82
C VAL A 282 0.27 -12.69 -2.07
N GLY A 283 0.62 -13.46 -1.00
CA GLY A 283 1.40 -14.70 -1.02
C GLY A 283 2.74 -14.65 -1.75
#